data_90a25a5a2557cdc1242e741fe531dbec
#
_entry.id   90a25a5a2557cdc1242e741fe531dbec
#
_cell.length_a   1.000
_cell.length_b   1.000
_cell.length_c   1.000
_cell.angle_alpha   90.00
_cell.angle_beta   90.00
_cell.angle_gamma   90.00
#
_symmetry.space_group_name_H-M   'P 1'
#
loop_
_entity.id
_entity.type
_entity.pdbx_description
1 polymer ?
#
loop_
_entity_poly.entity_id
_entity_poly.type
_entity_poly.pdbx_seq_one_letter_code
_entity_poly.pdbx_strand_id
1 'polypeptide(L)'
;MTDPSDAVLAELDRLDAAVGAAPGDIGAQISLWRAVAALEQWFFINRGTAESPRPYAIAAQAGQMLCIFSSASRAQNTARGSGLVSADDPVPLFSIPLPAAIDWALALGQYGVVGVTIDYPQLGAWCPLPNLAGLRQQP
;
A
#
# COMPACT_ATOMS: atom_id res chain seq x y z
N MET A 1 -0.61 -17.08 -0.58
CA MET A 1 -0.48 -15.67 -1.02
C MET A 1 -0.57 -15.61 -2.53
N THR A 2 -1.63 -15.02 -3.06
CA THR A 2 -1.90 -15.02 -4.51
C THR A 2 -1.89 -13.58 -5.02
N ASP A 3 -1.09 -13.31 -6.05
CA ASP A 3 -1.05 -11.99 -6.67
C ASP A 3 -2.35 -11.72 -7.47
N PRO A 4 -2.79 -10.46 -7.56
CA PRO A 4 -3.87 -10.09 -8.46
C PRO A 4 -3.50 -10.38 -9.92
N SER A 5 -4.51 -10.44 -10.79
CA SER A 5 -4.26 -10.60 -12.23
C SER A 5 -3.54 -9.38 -12.81
N ASP A 6 -2.90 -9.57 -13.94
CA ASP A 6 -2.25 -8.48 -14.67
C ASP A 6 -3.25 -7.37 -15.04
N ALA A 7 -4.49 -7.72 -15.31
CA ALA A 7 -5.55 -6.75 -15.61
C ALA A 7 -5.84 -5.82 -14.41
N VAL A 8 -5.88 -6.38 -13.21
CA VAL A 8 -6.08 -5.61 -11.97
C VAL A 8 -4.90 -4.66 -11.74
N LEU A 9 -3.68 -5.14 -11.90
CA LEU A 9 -2.48 -4.31 -11.73
C LEU A 9 -2.40 -3.20 -12.78
N ALA A 10 -2.74 -3.50 -14.03
CA ALA A 10 -2.79 -2.51 -15.10
C ALA A 10 -3.83 -1.42 -14.82
N GLU A 11 -4.97 -1.78 -14.25
CA GLU A 11 -6.01 -0.82 -13.86
C GLU A 11 -5.52 0.10 -12.75
N LEU A 12 -4.80 -0.41 -11.75
CA LEU A 12 -4.20 0.43 -10.71
C LEU A 12 -3.20 1.42 -11.32
N ASP A 13 -2.38 0.99 -12.25
CA ASP A 13 -1.40 1.83 -12.93
C ASP A 13 -2.10 2.94 -13.73
N ARG A 14 -3.18 2.60 -14.41
CA ARG A 14 -4.00 3.55 -15.17
C ARG A 14 -4.62 4.61 -14.25
N LEU A 15 -5.17 4.18 -13.12
CA LEU A 15 -5.80 5.08 -12.15
C LEU A 15 -4.77 6.00 -11.49
N ASP A 16 -3.59 5.48 -11.18
CA ASP A 16 -2.50 6.30 -10.63
C ASP A 16 -2.03 7.35 -11.66
N ALA A 17 -1.92 6.96 -12.92
CA ALA A 17 -1.55 7.89 -14.00
C ALA A 17 -2.58 9.01 -14.13
N ALA A 18 -3.87 8.70 -13.98
CA ALA A 18 -4.95 9.70 -14.01
C ALA A 18 -4.83 10.70 -12.85
N VAL A 19 -4.46 10.23 -11.64
CA VAL A 19 -4.19 11.11 -10.49
C VAL A 19 -3.00 12.02 -10.80
N GLY A 20 -1.93 11.47 -11.35
CA GLY A 20 -0.72 12.23 -11.70
C GLY A 20 -0.98 13.29 -12.77
N ALA A 21 -1.89 13.01 -13.72
CA ALA A 21 -2.24 13.94 -14.78
C ALA A 21 -3.15 15.08 -14.30
N ALA A 22 -3.91 14.86 -13.23
CA ALA A 22 -4.83 15.85 -12.66
C ALA A 22 -4.79 15.81 -11.12
N PRO A 23 -3.70 16.28 -10.48
CA PRO A 23 -3.51 16.13 -9.03
C PRO A 23 -4.61 16.74 -8.17
N GLY A 24 -5.31 17.76 -8.69
CA GLY A 24 -6.43 18.37 -7.99
C GLY A 24 -7.77 17.66 -8.18
N ASP A 25 -7.83 16.62 -8.99
CA ASP A 25 -9.06 15.88 -9.27
C ASP A 25 -9.36 14.88 -8.16
N ILE A 26 -10.25 15.24 -7.27
CA ILE A 26 -10.66 14.39 -6.14
C ILE A 26 -11.31 13.10 -6.64
N GLY A 27 -12.08 13.18 -7.74
CA GLY A 27 -12.72 11.99 -8.33
C GLY A 27 -11.70 10.94 -8.78
N ALA A 28 -10.59 11.38 -9.39
CA ALA A 28 -9.51 10.48 -9.79
C ALA A 28 -8.86 9.82 -8.57
N GLN A 29 -8.63 10.56 -7.51
CA GLN A 29 -8.07 10.02 -6.25
C GLN A 29 -9.01 9.00 -5.62
N ILE A 30 -10.30 9.30 -5.57
CA ILE A 30 -11.31 8.38 -5.01
C ILE A 30 -11.36 7.08 -5.83
N SER A 31 -11.32 7.19 -7.16
CA SER A 31 -11.34 6.01 -8.04
C SER A 31 -10.14 5.08 -7.78
N LEU A 32 -8.95 5.66 -7.64
CA LEU A 32 -7.76 4.87 -7.32
C LEU A 32 -7.89 4.15 -5.98
N TRP A 33 -8.25 4.88 -4.92
CA TRP A 33 -8.28 4.30 -3.58
C TRP A 33 -9.44 3.33 -3.38
N ARG A 34 -10.55 3.49 -4.11
CA ARG A 34 -11.61 2.46 -4.16
C ARG A 34 -11.10 1.17 -4.78
N ALA A 35 -10.29 1.26 -5.84
CA ALA A 35 -9.69 0.09 -6.47
C ALA A 35 -8.69 -0.60 -5.52
N VAL A 36 -7.90 0.18 -4.78
CA VAL A 36 -6.97 -0.35 -3.77
C VAL A 36 -7.74 -1.06 -2.66
N ALA A 37 -8.85 -0.49 -2.20
CA ALA A 37 -9.69 -1.09 -1.16
C ALA A 37 -10.47 -2.33 -1.65
N ALA A 38 -10.64 -2.48 -2.96
CA ALA A 38 -11.32 -3.63 -3.57
C ALA A 38 -10.40 -4.83 -3.82
N LEU A 39 -9.11 -4.71 -3.57
CA LEU A 39 -8.18 -5.83 -3.66
C LEU A 39 -8.55 -6.90 -2.63
N GLU A 40 -8.22 -8.15 -2.91
CA GLU A 40 -8.47 -9.25 -1.98
C GLU A 40 -7.65 -9.13 -0.70
N GLN A 41 -6.42 -8.65 -0.84
CA GLN A 41 -5.48 -8.49 0.27
C GLN A 41 -4.47 -7.41 -0.06
N TRP A 42 -3.84 -6.86 0.98
CA TRP A 42 -2.70 -5.98 0.86
C TRP A 42 -1.45 -6.73 1.31
N PHE A 43 -0.35 -6.49 0.62
CA PHE A 43 0.95 -7.08 0.94
C PHE A 43 1.82 -6.05 1.63
N PHE A 44 2.66 -6.53 2.54
CA PHE A 44 3.57 -5.68 3.33
C PHE A 44 4.95 -6.32 3.35
N ILE A 45 5.99 -5.49 3.29
CA ILE A 45 7.36 -5.94 3.52
C ILE A 45 7.53 -6.08 5.04
N ASN A 46 7.94 -7.26 5.50
CA ASN A 46 8.11 -7.53 6.93
C ASN A 46 9.50 -7.05 7.39
N ARG A 47 9.53 -6.04 8.23
CA ARG A 47 10.76 -5.52 8.85
C ARG A 47 10.93 -6.01 10.29
N GLY A 48 10.02 -6.86 10.76
CA GLY A 48 10.07 -7.51 12.06
C GLY A 48 10.50 -8.97 11.95
N THR A 49 9.95 -9.80 12.81
CA THR A 49 10.20 -11.25 12.83
C THR A 49 8.95 -12.00 12.36
N ALA A 50 9.06 -13.32 12.18
CA ALA A 50 7.90 -14.16 11.85
C ALA A 50 6.85 -14.15 12.97
N GLU A 51 7.28 -14.08 14.22
CA GLU A 51 6.39 -14.06 15.39
C GLU A 51 5.83 -12.67 15.66
N SER A 52 6.56 -11.61 15.26
CA SER A 52 6.17 -10.23 15.48
C SER A 52 6.39 -9.41 14.19
N PRO A 53 5.53 -9.57 13.20
CA PRO A 53 5.69 -8.87 11.92
C PRO A 53 5.51 -7.36 12.11
N ARG A 54 6.32 -6.60 11.37
CA ARG A 54 6.27 -5.14 11.38
C ARG A 54 6.35 -4.63 9.94
N PRO A 55 5.41 -3.80 9.51
CA PRO A 55 5.40 -3.34 8.13
C PRO A 55 6.48 -2.31 7.85
N TYR A 56 6.94 -2.30 6.61
CA TYR A 56 7.81 -1.25 6.12
C TYR A 56 7.02 0.06 6.01
N ALA A 57 7.59 1.13 6.53
CA ALA A 57 7.03 2.47 6.43
C ALA A 57 8.16 3.45 6.11
N ILE A 58 7.84 4.56 5.48
CA ILE A 58 8.81 5.60 5.15
C ILE A 58 8.51 6.87 5.94
N ALA A 59 9.55 7.63 6.26
CA ALA A 59 9.40 8.90 6.95
C ALA A 59 9.01 9.99 5.94
N ALA A 60 8.01 10.78 6.29
CA ALA A 60 7.57 11.94 5.52
C ALA A 60 7.47 13.14 6.47
N GLN A 61 7.24 14.34 5.94
CA GLN A 61 7.17 15.55 6.75
C GLN A 61 6.11 15.47 7.86
N ALA A 62 4.94 14.92 7.53
CA ALA A 62 3.81 14.86 8.45
C ALA A 62 3.89 13.69 9.43
N GLY A 63 4.77 12.72 9.19
CA GLY A 63 4.89 11.49 10.00
C GLY A 63 5.24 10.31 9.13
N GLN A 64 4.96 9.10 9.59
CA GLN A 64 5.28 7.89 8.85
C GLN A 64 4.18 7.54 7.85
N MET A 65 4.60 7.08 6.67
CA MET A 65 3.71 6.57 5.63
C MET A 65 3.86 5.06 5.55
N LEU A 66 2.78 4.33 5.83
CA LEU A 66 2.76 2.88 5.70
C LEU A 66 2.81 2.51 4.22
N CYS A 67 3.71 1.63 3.84
CA CYS A 67 3.83 1.16 2.46
C CYS A 67 3.01 -0.10 2.27
N ILE A 68 1.91 -0.01 1.52
CA ILE A 68 1.10 -1.16 1.13
C ILE A 68 1.39 -1.51 -0.33
N PHE A 69 1.26 -2.78 -0.67
CA PHE A 69 1.55 -3.28 -2.01
C PHE A 69 0.38 -4.10 -2.54
N SER A 70 0.09 -3.94 -3.82
CA SER A 70 -1.00 -4.65 -4.50
C SER A 70 -0.64 -6.10 -4.78
N SER A 71 0.65 -6.43 -4.85
CA SER A 71 1.11 -7.78 -5.14
C SER A 71 2.42 -8.10 -4.42
N ALA A 72 2.70 -9.38 -4.24
CA ALA A 72 3.97 -9.85 -3.69
C ALA A 72 5.14 -9.43 -4.60
N SER A 73 4.97 -9.51 -5.91
CA SER A 73 5.97 -9.12 -6.91
C SER A 73 6.37 -7.66 -6.75
N ARG A 74 5.41 -6.75 -6.59
CA ARG A 74 5.70 -5.32 -6.42
C ARG A 74 6.39 -5.02 -5.09
N ALA A 75 5.99 -5.72 -4.02
CA ALA A 75 6.65 -5.62 -2.72
C ALA A 75 8.12 -6.09 -2.81
N GLN A 76 8.36 -7.20 -3.48
CA GLN A 76 9.71 -7.73 -3.69
C GLN A 76 10.57 -6.77 -4.49
N ASN A 77 10.03 -6.17 -5.55
CA ASN A 77 10.75 -5.21 -6.39
C ASN A 77 11.17 -3.97 -5.57
N THR A 78 10.29 -3.46 -4.73
CA THR A 78 10.60 -2.33 -3.86
C THR A 78 11.67 -2.70 -2.84
N ALA A 79 11.56 -3.87 -2.19
CA ALA A 79 12.53 -4.30 -1.18
C ALA A 79 13.94 -4.41 -1.76
N ARG A 80 14.06 -4.99 -2.96
CA ARG A 80 15.36 -5.13 -3.62
C ARG A 80 15.86 -3.80 -4.17
N GLY A 81 15.00 -3.02 -4.81
CA GLY A 81 15.36 -1.74 -5.39
C GLY A 81 15.75 -0.69 -4.35
N SER A 82 15.20 -0.78 -3.15
CA SER A 82 15.50 0.14 -2.05
C SER A 82 16.63 -0.34 -1.14
N GLY A 83 17.22 -1.49 -1.43
CA GLY A 83 18.33 -2.03 -0.64
C GLY A 83 17.93 -2.60 0.72
N LEU A 84 16.64 -2.90 0.92
CA LEU A 84 16.18 -3.50 2.17
C LEU A 84 16.65 -4.94 2.32
N VAL A 85 16.84 -5.62 1.21
CA VAL A 85 17.40 -6.98 1.15
C VAL A 85 18.40 -7.03 0.00
N SER A 86 19.35 -7.96 0.03
CA SER A 86 20.26 -8.18 -1.09
C SER A 86 19.52 -8.87 -2.25
N ALA A 87 20.08 -8.80 -3.45
CA ALA A 87 19.46 -9.36 -4.66
C ALA A 87 19.19 -10.86 -4.56
N ASP A 88 20.01 -11.58 -3.80
CA ASP A 88 19.93 -13.05 -3.68
C ASP A 88 19.13 -13.50 -2.46
N ASP A 89 18.77 -12.59 -1.56
CA ASP A 89 18.03 -12.96 -0.35
C ASP A 89 16.52 -12.99 -0.60
N PRO A 90 15.80 -13.88 0.09
CA PRO A 90 14.34 -13.83 0.02
C PRO A 90 13.80 -12.56 0.68
N VAL A 91 12.69 -12.05 0.15
CA VAL A 91 12.02 -10.88 0.72
C VAL A 91 10.97 -11.36 1.70
N PRO A 92 11.10 -11.06 3.00
CA PRO A 92 10.06 -11.42 3.95
C PRO A 92 8.83 -10.53 3.74
N LEU A 93 7.68 -11.17 3.53
CA LEU A 93 6.40 -10.50 3.29
C LEU A 93 5.34 -11.05 4.22
N PHE A 94 4.29 -10.27 4.44
CA PHE A 94 3.04 -10.78 4.99
C PHE A 94 1.87 -10.09 4.28
N SER A 95 0.69 -10.65 4.41
CA SER A 95 -0.51 -10.07 3.78
C SER A 95 -1.67 -10.08 4.77
N ILE A 96 -2.59 -9.13 4.58
CA ILE A 96 -3.81 -9.01 5.36
C ILE A 96 -4.97 -8.84 4.38
N PRO A 97 -6.03 -9.64 4.52
CA PRO A 97 -7.18 -9.53 3.63
C PRO A 97 -8.01 -8.27 3.90
N LEU A 98 -8.74 -7.80 2.89
CA LEU A 98 -9.70 -6.71 3.05
C LEU A 98 -11.02 -7.28 3.58
N PRO A 99 -11.75 -6.56 4.42
CA PRO A 99 -11.47 -5.19 4.89
C PRO A 99 -10.57 -5.10 6.13
N ALA A 100 -10.14 -6.21 6.70
CA ALA A 100 -9.31 -6.23 7.92
C ALA A 100 -8.04 -5.39 7.76
N ALA A 101 -7.45 -5.35 6.57
CA ALA A 101 -6.24 -4.57 6.30
C ALA A 101 -6.45 -3.07 6.56
N ILE A 102 -7.63 -2.53 6.25
CA ILE A 102 -7.95 -1.13 6.51
C ILE A 102 -7.97 -0.86 8.02
N ASP A 103 -8.64 -1.72 8.78
CA ASP A 103 -8.72 -1.58 10.24
C ASP A 103 -7.33 -1.65 10.88
N TRP A 104 -6.52 -2.57 10.38
CA TRP A 104 -5.15 -2.74 10.86
C TRP A 104 -4.30 -1.50 10.57
N ALA A 105 -4.41 -0.93 9.37
CA ALA A 105 -3.68 0.28 9.00
C ALA A 105 -4.13 1.47 9.85
N LEU A 106 -5.44 1.62 10.10
CA LEU A 106 -5.97 2.69 10.92
C LEU A 106 -5.45 2.61 12.36
N ALA A 107 -5.32 1.40 12.90
CA ALA A 107 -4.79 1.20 14.25
C ALA A 107 -3.34 1.67 14.40
N LEU A 108 -2.56 1.67 13.30
CA LEU A 108 -1.18 2.15 13.32
C LEU A 108 -1.07 3.67 13.49
N GLY A 109 -2.17 4.41 13.34
CA GLY A 109 -2.20 5.85 13.60
C GLY A 109 -1.73 6.21 14.99
N GLN A 110 -1.98 5.35 15.98
CA GLN A 110 -1.50 5.56 17.36
C GLN A 110 0.02 5.45 17.49
N TYR A 111 0.70 4.92 16.49
CA TYR A 111 2.16 4.76 16.48
C TYR A 111 2.87 5.74 15.53
N GLY A 112 2.17 6.79 15.09
CA GLY A 112 2.77 7.82 14.26
C GLY A 112 2.57 7.67 12.76
N VAL A 113 1.81 6.68 12.31
CA VAL A 113 1.46 6.54 10.90
C VAL A 113 0.36 7.56 10.57
N VAL A 114 0.57 8.36 9.53
CA VAL A 114 -0.35 9.44 9.13
C VAL A 114 -1.08 9.14 7.83
N GLY A 115 -0.62 8.16 7.07
CA GLY A 115 -1.22 7.79 5.79
C GLY A 115 -0.60 6.53 5.22
N VAL A 116 -1.05 6.15 4.03
CA VAL A 116 -0.58 4.97 3.32
C VAL A 116 -0.16 5.33 1.90
N THR A 117 0.83 4.61 1.37
CA THR A 117 1.20 4.65 -0.05
C THR A 117 0.81 3.34 -0.70
N ILE A 118 0.60 3.35 -2.00
CA ILE A 118 0.33 2.13 -2.77
C ILE A 118 1.46 1.90 -3.77
N ASP A 119 2.10 0.73 -3.71
CA ASP A 119 3.16 0.31 -4.63
C ASP A 119 4.30 1.33 -4.78
N TYR A 120 4.61 2.03 -3.70
CA TYR A 120 5.71 3.00 -3.67
C TYR A 120 7.07 2.31 -3.85
N PRO A 121 8.01 2.84 -4.62
CA PRO A 121 7.95 4.11 -5.34
C PRO A 121 7.43 4.03 -6.77
N GLN A 122 6.97 2.88 -7.23
CA GLN A 122 6.48 2.69 -8.60
C GLN A 122 5.28 3.60 -8.88
N LEU A 123 4.37 3.73 -7.92
CA LEU A 123 3.23 4.65 -7.99
C LEU A 123 3.47 5.79 -6.99
N GLY A 124 2.90 6.95 -7.28
CA GLY A 124 3.13 8.16 -6.49
C GLY A 124 2.01 8.55 -5.55
N ALA A 125 0.90 7.82 -5.56
CA ALA A 125 -0.28 8.19 -4.78
C ALA A 125 -0.15 7.83 -3.30
N TRP A 126 -0.73 8.65 -2.45
CA TRP A 126 -0.82 8.38 -1.02
C TRP A 126 -2.20 8.81 -0.49
N CYS A 127 -2.61 8.25 0.64
CA CYS A 127 -3.91 8.50 1.22
C CYS A 127 -3.76 8.77 2.72
N PRO A 128 -4.23 9.92 3.22
CA PRO A 128 -4.27 10.16 4.66
C PRO A 128 -5.17 9.14 5.36
N LEU A 129 -4.82 8.76 6.60
CA LEU A 129 -5.62 7.77 7.34
C LEU A 129 -7.10 8.15 7.46
N PRO A 130 -7.48 9.41 7.72
CA PRO A 130 -8.91 9.76 7.79
C PRO A 130 -9.67 9.47 6.49
N ASN A 131 -9.00 9.65 5.34
CA ASN A 131 -9.60 9.34 4.04
C ASN A 131 -9.73 7.83 3.83
N LEU A 132 -8.75 7.06 4.31
CA LEU A 132 -8.78 5.60 4.28
C LEU A 132 -9.95 5.07 5.10
N ALA A 133 -10.22 5.67 6.26
CA ALA A 133 -11.36 5.30 7.11
C ALA A 133 -12.69 5.44 6.36
N GLY A 134 -12.82 6.45 5.49
CA GLY A 134 -14.02 6.64 4.68
C GLY A 134 -14.26 5.52 3.68
N LEU A 135 -13.21 4.89 3.18
CA LEU A 135 -13.32 3.78 2.22
C LEU A 135 -13.90 2.51 2.85
N ARG A 136 -13.68 2.32 4.14
CA ARG A 136 -14.18 1.15 4.85
C ARG A 136 -15.71 1.07 4.87
N GLN A 137 -16.37 2.21 4.77
CA GLN A 137 -17.83 2.31 4.80
C GLN A 137 -18.46 2.24 3.41
N GLN A 138 -17.67 2.14 2.37
CA GLN A 138 -18.17 2.01 1.00
C GLN A 138 -18.69 0.59 0.76
N PRO A 139 -19.87 0.42 0.18
CA PRO A 139 -20.37 -0.91 -0.16
C PRO A 139 -19.58 -1.57 -1.28
#